data_10d380d4b88b18ea0a679190892eb979
#
_entry.id   10d380d4b88b18ea0a679190892eb979
#
_cell.length_a   1.000
_cell.length_b   1.000
_cell.length_c   1.000
_cell.angle_alpha   90.00
_cell.angle_beta   90.00
_cell.angle_gamma   90.00
#
_symmetry.space_group_name_H-M   'P 1'
#
loop_
_entity.id
_entity.type
_entity.pdbx_description
1 polymer ?
#
loop_
_entity_poly.entity_id
_entity_poly.type
_entity_poly.pdbx_seq_one_letter_code
_entity_poly.pdbx_strand_id
1 'polypeptide(L)'
;EIGVRLVGSEMCIRDRAKEGKLDPLIGREEEMTRVIQVLCRRRKNNPLLVGEPGVGKTAIAEGVASRIVSGKVPDILKKRVIRSLSMGRLVAGTKYRGDFEDRMKRLVDAVKESPETVLFIDEIHTVIGAGSTSGGQTLDAADLLKPALANGELSCIGATTYEEFRRIFEKDRALARRFQKIDVPAPTADESVQILKGLRAKFEEHHGLKYTDKAIEAAVTLSERYMSDKRLPDKAIDVIDEAGAAQRLLPAESRKSVIDEREIEETIAKMTKIPVATLSQGDEEKLYHLPEDLKKRIFGQDEAVDAVVSAIRLSRAGFDKSDRPVGSFLFTGPTGVGKTELAKQLAESLGVSLIRFDMSEYSEPHTVSRLIGAPPGYVGFSQGGQLTEQVLSLIHI
;
A
#
# COMPACT_ATOMS: atom_id res chain seq x y z
N GLU A 1 16.74 4.53 33.85
CA GLU A 1 15.43 5.23 33.74
C GLU A 1 15.55 6.64 33.17
N ILE A 2 16.66 7.34 33.33
CA ILE A 2 16.83 8.73 32.87
C ILE A 2 17.08 8.83 31.36
N GLY A 3 17.80 7.88 30.76
CA GLY A 3 18.07 7.87 29.30
C GLY A 3 16.83 7.62 28.44
N VAL A 4 15.85 6.89 28.94
CA VAL A 4 14.60 6.53 28.24
C VAL A 4 13.58 7.67 28.22
N ARG A 5 13.65 8.63 29.16
CA ARG A 5 12.80 9.83 29.19
C ARG A 5 13.27 10.96 28.27
N LEU A 6 14.51 10.92 27.79
CA LEU A 6 15.11 11.97 26.94
C LEU A 6 14.75 11.87 25.46
N VAL A 7 14.33 10.70 24.98
CA VAL A 7 13.75 10.53 23.65
C VAL A 7 12.24 10.63 23.82
N GLY A 8 11.73 11.85 23.76
CA GLY A 8 10.37 12.22 24.14
C GLY A 8 9.31 11.23 23.65
N SER A 9 8.58 10.65 24.59
CA SER A 9 7.33 9.87 24.44
C SER A 9 7.26 8.93 23.24
N GLU A 10 8.33 8.16 22.98
CA GLU A 10 8.24 7.00 22.10
C GLU A 10 7.29 6.01 22.76
N MET A 11 6.16 5.82 22.13
CA MET A 11 5.20 4.85 22.61
C MET A 11 5.84 3.47 22.40
N CYS A 12 6.33 2.87 23.50
CA CYS A 12 6.89 1.54 23.48
C CYS A 12 5.81 0.61 22.93
N ILE A 13 6.04 0.00 21.77
CA ILE A 13 5.08 -0.95 21.18
C ILE A 13 4.75 -2.04 22.18
N ARG A 14 5.73 -2.44 23.02
CA ARG A 14 5.53 -3.39 24.11
C ARG A 14 4.50 -2.91 25.15
N ASP A 15 4.49 -1.64 25.48
CA ASP A 15 3.56 -1.12 26.49
C ASP A 15 2.14 -1.06 25.93
N ARG A 16 1.98 -0.66 24.66
CA ARG A 16 0.70 -0.76 23.93
C ARG A 16 0.23 -2.23 23.84
N ALA A 17 1.15 -3.18 23.60
CA ALA A 17 0.83 -4.60 23.59
C ALA A 17 0.31 -5.09 24.95
N LYS A 18 0.95 -4.66 26.06
CA LYS A 18 0.51 -4.99 27.42
C LYS A 18 -0.85 -4.40 27.78
N GLU A 19 -1.14 -3.20 27.30
CA GLU A 19 -2.41 -2.51 27.49
C GLU A 19 -3.52 -3.01 26.56
N GLY A 20 -3.24 -3.97 25.67
CA GLY A 20 -4.21 -4.48 24.69
C GLY A 20 -4.63 -3.46 23.62
N LYS A 21 -3.84 -2.39 23.44
CA LYS A 21 -4.12 -1.30 22.48
C LYS A 21 -3.63 -1.58 21.07
N LEU A 22 -2.99 -2.72 20.84
CA LEU A 22 -2.59 -3.13 19.50
C LEU A 22 -3.74 -3.82 18.77
N ASP A 23 -3.75 -3.67 17.46
CA ASP A 23 -4.65 -4.42 16.61
C ASP A 23 -4.24 -5.90 16.55
N PRO A 24 -5.20 -6.83 16.54
CA PRO A 24 -4.88 -8.22 16.35
C PRO A 24 -4.26 -8.44 14.96
N LEU A 25 -3.08 -9.02 14.91
CA LEU A 25 -2.48 -9.43 13.64
C LEU A 25 -3.13 -10.74 13.19
N ILE A 26 -3.72 -10.72 12.02
CA ILE A 26 -4.42 -11.85 11.42
C ILE A 26 -3.68 -12.27 10.16
N GLY A 27 -3.42 -13.55 10.04
CA GLY A 27 -2.50 -14.05 9.02
C GLY A 27 -1.05 -13.67 9.32
N ARG A 28 -0.19 -13.64 8.31
CA ARG A 28 1.22 -13.21 8.41
C ARG A 28 2.08 -14.05 9.36
N GLU A 29 1.68 -15.31 9.62
CA GLU A 29 2.41 -16.23 10.50
C GLU A 29 3.82 -16.54 9.96
N GLU A 30 3.95 -16.66 8.65
CA GLU A 30 5.22 -16.95 7.99
C GLU A 30 6.17 -15.77 8.11
N GLU A 31 5.71 -14.56 7.80
CA GLU A 31 6.51 -13.34 7.90
C GLU A 31 6.93 -13.07 9.35
N MET A 32 6.01 -13.20 10.32
CA MET A 32 6.35 -13.06 11.74
C MET A 32 7.39 -14.11 12.19
N THR A 33 7.21 -15.35 11.81
CA THR A 33 8.16 -16.42 12.14
C THR A 33 9.51 -16.12 11.54
N ARG A 34 9.53 -15.58 10.31
CA ARG A 34 10.77 -15.19 9.65
C ARG A 34 11.45 -14.01 10.35
N VAL A 35 10.69 -12.99 10.78
CA VAL A 35 11.23 -11.87 11.58
C VAL A 35 11.86 -12.40 12.87
N ILE A 36 11.16 -13.26 13.60
CA ILE A 36 11.66 -13.88 14.85
C ILE A 36 12.95 -14.67 14.59
N GLN A 37 12.98 -15.50 13.54
CA GLN A 37 14.19 -16.25 13.14
C GLN A 37 15.37 -15.32 12.83
N VAL A 38 15.13 -14.22 12.10
CA VAL A 38 16.17 -13.28 11.74
C VAL A 38 16.72 -12.58 12.98
N LEU A 39 15.86 -12.15 13.91
CA LEU A 39 16.28 -11.52 15.17
C LEU A 39 17.13 -12.45 16.07
N CYS A 40 16.96 -13.78 15.94
CA CYS A 40 17.77 -14.76 16.67
C CYS A 40 19.14 -15.05 16.02
N ARG A 41 19.41 -14.53 14.83
CA ARG A 41 20.69 -14.81 14.12
C ARG A 41 21.87 -14.08 14.77
N ARG A 42 23.04 -14.66 14.61
CA ARG A 42 24.30 -14.02 14.98
C ARG A 42 24.74 -12.92 14.01
N ARG A 43 24.44 -13.09 12.72
CA ARG A 43 24.75 -12.13 11.62
C ARG A 43 23.52 -11.92 10.78
N LYS A 44 23.40 -10.77 10.13
CA LYS A 44 22.20 -10.36 9.39
C LYS A 44 20.95 -10.50 10.25
N ASN A 45 21.04 -10.00 11.48
CA ASN A 45 20.02 -10.12 12.51
C ASN A 45 19.01 -8.96 12.50
N ASN A 46 19.09 -8.06 11.55
CA ASN A 46 18.13 -7.00 11.35
C ASN A 46 17.15 -7.39 10.21
N PRO A 47 15.90 -7.74 10.51
CA PRO A 47 14.90 -7.96 9.48
C PRO A 47 14.53 -6.65 8.79
N LEU A 48 14.38 -6.70 7.48
CA LEU A 48 13.90 -5.61 6.65
C LEU A 48 12.64 -6.04 5.92
N LEU A 49 11.50 -5.52 6.36
CA LEU A 49 10.20 -5.76 5.75
C LEU A 49 10.09 -4.95 4.46
N VAL A 50 9.98 -5.61 3.33
CA VAL A 50 9.91 -4.97 2.02
C VAL A 50 8.57 -5.29 1.38
N GLY A 51 7.80 -4.28 1.04
CA GLY A 51 6.48 -4.43 0.44
C GLY A 51 5.86 -3.07 0.12
N GLU A 52 4.81 -3.08 -0.66
CA GLU A 52 4.08 -1.86 -1.02
C GLU A 52 3.50 -1.14 0.21
N PRO A 53 3.19 0.16 0.11
CA PRO A 53 2.47 0.86 1.17
C PRO A 53 1.11 0.18 1.48
N GLY A 54 0.72 0.16 2.76
CA GLY A 54 -0.60 -0.37 3.17
C GLY A 54 -0.73 -1.90 3.27
N VAL A 55 0.34 -2.69 2.99
CA VAL A 55 0.27 -4.17 3.07
C VAL A 55 0.40 -4.74 4.49
N GLY A 56 0.56 -3.90 5.51
CA GLY A 56 0.61 -4.31 6.92
C GLY A 56 2.01 -4.54 7.49
N LYS A 57 3.07 -3.91 6.96
CA LYS A 57 4.45 -4.02 7.49
C LYS A 57 4.54 -3.63 8.98
N THR A 58 3.92 -2.54 9.36
CA THR A 58 3.88 -2.04 10.74
C THR A 58 3.14 -3.02 11.67
N ALA A 59 2.03 -3.61 11.20
CA ALA A 59 1.27 -4.61 11.93
C ALA A 59 2.09 -5.88 12.23
N ILE A 60 3.00 -6.30 11.32
CA ILE A 60 3.91 -7.42 11.57
C ILE A 60 4.85 -7.11 12.74
N ALA A 61 5.44 -5.91 12.79
CA ALA A 61 6.31 -5.50 13.89
C ALA A 61 5.55 -5.44 15.24
N GLU A 62 4.30 -4.96 15.22
CA GLU A 62 3.41 -4.95 16.39
C GLU A 62 3.02 -6.38 16.81
N GLY A 63 2.75 -7.26 15.86
CA GLY A 63 2.48 -8.68 16.10
C GLY A 63 3.67 -9.40 16.76
N VAL A 64 4.90 -9.13 16.31
CA VAL A 64 6.11 -9.66 16.95
C VAL A 64 6.24 -9.14 18.39
N ALA A 65 5.98 -7.86 18.64
CA ALA A 65 5.98 -7.30 19.99
C ALA A 65 4.93 -7.96 20.90
N SER A 66 3.74 -8.22 20.37
CA SER A 66 2.67 -8.94 21.08
C SER A 66 3.08 -10.38 21.43
N ARG A 67 3.78 -11.08 20.53
CA ARG A 67 4.33 -12.42 20.80
C ARG A 67 5.42 -12.40 21.88
N ILE A 68 6.27 -11.37 21.89
CA ILE A 68 7.28 -11.19 22.95
C ILE A 68 6.59 -11.01 24.31
N VAL A 69 5.57 -10.17 24.38
CA VAL A 69 4.80 -9.91 25.63
C VAL A 69 4.08 -11.17 26.11
N SER A 70 3.47 -11.94 25.20
CA SER A 70 2.79 -13.20 25.54
C SER A 70 3.73 -14.37 25.78
N GLY A 71 5.05 -14.18 25.65
CA GLY A 71 6.05 -15.24 25.84
C GLY A 71 6.11 -16.29 24.75
N LYS A 72 5.41 -16.11 23.62
CA LYS A 72 5.37 -17.02 22.47
C LYS A 72 6.55 -16.83 21.52
N VAL A 73 7.74 -16.68 22.07
CA VAL A 73 9.01 -16.48 21.34
C VAL A 73 10.13 -17.29 22.01
N PRO A 74 11.24 -17.59 21.30
CA PRO A 74 12.43 -18.20 21.88
C PRO A 74 12.97 -17.41 23.08
N ASP A 75 13.60 -18.08 24.03
CA ASP A 75 14.08 -17.49 25.29
C ASP A 75 14.99 -16.26 25.08
N ILE A 76 15.78 -16.27 24.03
CA ILE A 76 16.68 -15.17 23.66
C ILE A 76 15.93 -13.85 23.36
N LEU A 77 14.66 -13.92 22.96
CA LEU A 77 13.82 -12.78 22.62
C LEU A 77 12.87 -12.37 23.74
N LYS A 78 12.64 -13.17 24.77
CA LYS A 78 11.66 -12.88 25.86
C LYS A 78 11.93 -11.57 26.59
N LYS A 79 13.21 -11.17 26.68
CA LYS A 79 13.62 -9.91 27.33
C LYS A 79 13.65 -8.72 26.37
N ARG A 80 13.53 -8.95 25.06
CA ARG A 80 13.60 -7.89 24.06
C ARG A 80 12.41 -6.93 24.17
N VAL A 81 12.69 -5.67 23.85
CA VAL A 81 11.69 -4.57 23.86
C VAL A 81 11.68 -3.90 22.50
N ILE A 82 10.57 -3.96 21.79
CA ILE A 82 10.45 -3.25 20.51
C ILE A 82 9.97 -1.83 20.78
N ARG A 83 10.73 -0.85 20.25
CA ARG A 83 10.45 0.58 20.34
C ARG A 83 10.33 1.17 18.94
N SER A 84 9.24 1.90 18.66
CA SER A 84 9.08 2.58 17.38
C SER A 84 9.87 3.90 17.37
N LEU A 85 10.68 4.09 16.33
CA LEU A 85 11.41 5.32 16.08
C LEU A 85 10.65 6.16 15.05
N SER A 86 10.19 7.35 15.46
CA SER A 86 9.54 8.31 14.57
C SER A 86 10.49 9.46 14.24
N MET A 87 10.87 9.57 12.96
CA MET A 87 11.74 10.66 12.48
C MET A 87 11.10 12.02 12.65
N GLY A 88 9.79 12.14 12.42
CA GLY A 88 9.08 13.41 12.63
C GLY A 88 9.20 13.95 14.04
N ARG A 89 9.19 13.08 15.05
CA ARG A 89 9.38 13.48 16.47
C ARG A 89 10.83 13.86 16.79
N LEU A 90 11.80 13.22 16.16
CA LEU A 90 13.22 13.58 16.36
C LEU A 90 13.52 14.96 15.82
N VAL A 91 12.92 15.34 14.70
CA VAL A 91 13.07 16.66 14.07
C VAL A 91 12.21 17.72 14.77
N ALA A 92 11.08 17.35 15.38
CA ALA A 92 10.16 18.28 16.02
C ALA A 92 10.87 19.10 17.14
N GLY A 93 10.80 20.44 17.02
CA GLY A 93 11.38 21.37 17.98
C GLY A 93 12.91 21.53 17.89
N THR A 94 13.59 20.97 16.88
CA THR A 94 14.99 21.33 16.57
C THR A 94 15.01 22.57 15.71
N LYS A 95 15.71 23.59 16.15
CA LYS A 95 15.89 24.85 15.38
C LYS A 95 17.18 24.85 14.57
N TYR A 96 18.15 24.08 14.99
CA TYR A 96 19.47 24.01 14.37
C TYR A 96 19.86 22.57 14.07
N ARG A 97 20.71 22.36 13.06
CA ARG A 97 21.25 21.08 12.65
C ARG A 97 21.91 20.31 13.82
N GLY A 98 22.69 20.99 14.65
CA GLY A 98 23.35 20.41 15.79
C GLY A 98 22.40 19.80 16.83
N ASP A 99 21.21 20.42 17.04
CA ASP A 99 20.22 19.88 18.00
C ASP A 99 19.72 18.50 17.57
N PHE A 100 19.55 18.27 16.28
CA PHE A 100 19.12 16.98 15.73
C PHE A 100 20.24 15.94 15.81
N GLU A 101 21.46 16.32 15.42
CA GLU A 101 22.64 15.44 15.51
C GLU A 101 22.89 14.99 16.96
N ASP A 102 22.79 15.89 17.92
CA ASP A 102 22.91 15.59 19.34
C ASP A 102 21.82 14.65 19.85
N ARG A 103 20.56 14.86 19.43
CA ARG A 103 19.46 13.95 19.77
C ARG A 103 19.66 12.56 19.21
N MET A 104 20.08 12.47 17.96
CA MET A 104 20.34 11.20 17.30
C MET A 104 21.50 10.46 17.96
N LYS A 105 22.58 11.15 18.30
CA LYS A 105 23.73 10.59 19.02
C LYS A 105 23.31 10.03 20.39
N ARG A 106 22.56 10.83 21.17
CA ARG A 106 22.03 10.37 22.46
C ARG A 106 21.10 9.15 22.31
N LEU A 107 20.29 9.09 21.25
CA LEU A 107 19.46 7.91 20.94
C LEU A 107 20.33 6.68 20.71
N VAL A 108 21.33 6.80 19.84
CA VAL A 108 22.27 5.70 19.52
C VAL A 108 22.98 5.22 20.77
N ASP A 109 23.49 6.13 21.59
CA ASP A 109 24.20 5.79 22.83
C ASP A 109 23.25 5.11 23.84
N ALA A 110 22.03 5.62 24.01
CA ALA A 110 21.02 5.00 24.90
C ALA A 110 20.62 3.59 24.45
N VAL A 111 20.52 3.35 23.15
CA VAL A 111 20.20 2.01 22.61
C VAL A 111 21.39 1.05 22.80
N LYS A 112 22.62 1.53 22.65
CA LYS A 112 23.85 0.73 22.93
C LYS A 112 23.93 0.29 24.40
N GLU A 113 23.51 1.15 25.32
CA GLU A 113 23.43 0.84 26.75
C GLU A 113 22.30 -0.13 27.12
N SER A 114 21.32 -0.29 26.23
CA SER A 114 20.14 -1.17 26.41
C SER A 114 20.09 -2.27 25.36
N PRO A 115 20.91 -3.32 25.47
CA PRO A 115 21.02 -4.38 24.45
C PRO A 115 19.73 -5.18 24.23
N GLU A 116 18.74 -5.07 25.12
CA GLU A 116 17.41 -5.64 24.94
C GLU A 116 16.54 -4.83 23.99
N THR A 117 16.90 -3.60 23.66
CA THR A 117 16.11 -2.74 22.78
C THR A 117 16.28 -3.15 21.31
N VAL A 118 15.14 -3.29 20.62
CA VAL A 118 15.03 -3.44 19.16
C VAL A 118 14.29 -2.23 18.63
N LEU A 119 14.90 -1.46 17.76
CA LEU A 119 14.24 -0.31 17.13
C LEU A 119 13.36 -0.78 15.97
N PHE A 120 12.11 -0.38 15.95
CA PHE A 120 11.28 -0.46 14.75
C PHE A 120 11.35 0.88 14.03
N ILE A 121 11.83 0.87 12.79
CA ILE A 121 11.99 2.06 11.95
C ILE A 121 11.12 1.88 10.72
N ASP A 122 9.96 2.53 10.75
CA ASP A 122 9.12 2.58 9.55
C ASP A 122 9.72 3.55 8.54
N GLU A 123 9.53 3.26 7.26
CA GLU A 123 10.15 4.03 6.17
C GLU A 123 11.66 4.27 6.39
N ILE A 124 12.39 3.22 6.77
CA ILE A 124 13.83 3.31 7.12
C ILE A 124 14.67 4.00 6.03
N HIS A 125 14.22 4.01 4.80
CA HIS A 125 14.85 4.69 3.68
C HIS A 125 14.94 6.21 3.89
N THR A 126 14.00 6.81 4.62
CA THR A 126 14.03 8.24 4.94
C THR A 126 15.19 8.62 5.84
N VAL A 127 15.63 7.66 6.65
CA VAL A 127 16.77 7.82 7.58
C VAL A 127 18.10 7.56 6.90
N ILE A 128 18.16 6.55 6.03
CA ILE A 128 19.41 6.05 5.44
C ILE A 128 19.71 6.74 4.11
N GLY A 129 18.68 7.20 3.37
CA GLY A 129 18.79 7.77 2.03
C GLY A 129 18.88 9.29 1.96
N ALA A 130 18.79 9.99 3.06
CA ALA A 130 18.69 11.45 3.10
C ALA A 130 19.94 12.21 2.58
N GLY A 131 21.04 11.53 2.29
CA GLY A 131 22.30 12.14 1.84
C GLY A 131 22.49 12.33 0.33
N SER A 132 21.51 11.99 -0.54
CA SER A 132 21.77 11.93 -2.00
C SER A 132 21.01 12.93 -2.87
N THR A 133 20.28 13.88 -2.33
CA THR A 133 19.61 14.91 -3.15
C THR A 133 20.40 16.22 -3.15
N SER A 134 20.92 16.56 -4.31
CA SER A 134 21.58 17.81 -4.64
C SER A 134 20.69 19.01 -4.31
N GLY A 135 21.11 19.84 -3.35
CA GLY A 135 20.66 21.23 -3.29
C GLY A 135 19.85 21.70 -2.11
N GLY A 136 19.90 21.05 -0.94
CA GLY A 136 19.25 21.63 0.23
C GLY A 136 19.48 20.84 1.50
N GLN A 137 20.11 21.45 2.48
CA GLN A 137 20.31 21.08 3.90
C GLN A 137 19.45 19.89 4.41
N THR A 138 19.74 18.69 3.94
CA THR A 138 19.16 17.46 4.51
C THR A 138 19.98 17.07 5.72
N LEU A 139 19.32 16.97 6.85
CA LEU A 139 19.85 16.50 8.13
C LEU A 139 20.37 15.07 7.95
N ASP A 140 21.69 14.86 8.03
CA ASP A 140 22.31 13.55 7.79
C ASP A 140 22.16 12.60 9.00
N ALA A 141 20.91 12.18 9.25
CA ALA A 141 20.63 11.07 10.15
C ALA A 141 21.32 9.78 9.71
N ALA A 142 21.52 9.65 8.40
CA ALA A 142 22.22 8.53 7.78
C ALA A 142 23.64 8.37 8.30
N ASP A 143 24.38 9.45 8.42
CA ASP A 143 25.79 9.42 8.84
C ASP A 143 25.98 8.94 10.28
N LEU A 144 24.97 9.09 11.13
CA LEU A 144 25.00 8.65 12.53
C LEU A 144 24.46 7.22 12.71
N LEU A 145 23.36 6.87 12.04
CA LEU A 145 22.74 5.55 12.19
C LEU A 145 23.43 4.47 11.35
N LYS A 146 23.89 4.81 10.16
CA LYS A 146 24.51 3.86 9.24
C LYS A 146 25.75 3.16 9.81
N PRO A 147 26.70 3.84 10.46
CA PRO A 147 27.80 3.18 11.14
C PRO A 147 27.35 2.24 12.25
N ALA A 148 26.44 2.68 13.11
CA ALA A 148 25.94 1.89 14.23
C ALA A 148 25.18 0.63 13.76
N LEU A 149 24.39 0.74 12.70
CA LEU A 149 23.74 -0.39 12.03
C LEU A 149 24.74 -1.30 11.33
N ALA A 150 25.72 -0.73 10.62
CA ALA A 150 26.75 -1.46 9.91
C ALA A 150 27.69 -2.23 10.85
N ASN A 151 28.00 -1.68 12.02
CA ASN A 151 28.83 -2.32 13.03
C ASN A 151 28.07 -3.38 13.85
N GLY A 152 26.73 -3.39 13.79
CA GLY A 152 25.87 -4.29 14.58
C GLY A 152 25.70 -3.86 16.03
N GLU A 153 25.94 -2.59 16.32
CA GLU A 153 25.75 -1.97 17.64
C GLU A 153 24.26 -1.72 17.94
N LEU A 154 23.43 -1.67 16.89
CA LEU A 154 21.98 -1.52 16.97
C LEU A 154 21.28 -2.76 16.41
N SER A 155 20.23 -3.21 17.10
CA SER A 155 19.26 -4.16 16.58
C SER A 155 18.03 -3.41 16.10
N CYS A 156 17.62 -3.65 14.86
CA CYS A 156 16.41 -2.99 14.33
C CYS A 156 15.57 -3.90 13.43
N ILE A 157 14.29 -3.56 13.34
CA ILE A 157 13.35 -4.02 12.33
C ILE A 157 13.09 -2.83 11.43
N GLY A 158 13.45 -2.91 10.16
CA GLY A 158 13.17 -1.86 9.18
C GLY A 158 11.95 -2.20 8.35
N ALA A 159 11.23 -1.18 7.89
CA ALA A 159 10.20 -1.32 6.86
C ALA A 159 10.49 -0.35 5.71
N THR A 160 10.27 -0.79 4.48
CA THR A 160 10.49 0.02 3.26
C THR A 160 9.67 -0.51 2.09
N THR A 161 9.67 0.21 0.97
CA THR A 161 9.07 -0.24 -0.29
C THR A 161 10.07 -0.99 -1.16
N TYR A 162 9.58 -1.69 -2.21
CA TYR A 162 10.46 -2.36 -3.18
C TYR A 162 11.34 -1.39 -3.95
N GLU A 163 10.81 -0.23 -4.32
CA GLU A 163 11.55 0.81 -5.03
C GLU A 163 12.73 1.33 -4.20
N GLU A 164 12.45 1.72 -2.96
CA GLU A 164 13.43 2.27 -2.05
C GLU A 164 14.49 1.23 -1.64
N PHE A 165 14.07 -0.04 -1.49
CA PHE A 165 15.00 -1.15 -1.26
C PHE A 165 16.05 -1.25 -2.37
N ARG A 166 15.61 -1.24 -3.65
CA ARG A 166 16.52 -1.28 -4.82
C ARG A 166 17.41 -0.04 -4.88
N ARG A 167 16.84 1.12 -4.60
CA ARG A 167 17.55 2.40 -4.69
C ARG A 167 18.67 2.53 -3.64
N ILE A 168 18.44 2.08 -2.42
CA ILE A 168 19.31 2.34 -1.27
C ILE A 168 20.04 1.08 -0.80
N PHE A 169 19.29 0.03 -0.42
CA PHE A 169 19.86 -1.13 0.25
C PHE A 169 20.66 -2.04 -0.68
N GLU A 170 20.23 -2.25 -1.92
CA GLU A 170 20.98 -3.08 -2.88
C GLU A 170 22.31 -2.44 -3.28
N LYS A 171 22.38 -1.12 -3.31
CA LYS A 171 23.61 -0.38 -3.66
C LYS A 171 24.60 -0.29 -2.49
N ASP A 172 24.13 -0.37 -1.26
CA ASP A 172 24.98 -0.27 -0.07
C ASP A 172 25.36 -1.64 0.49
N ARG A 173 26.57 -2.09 0.17
CA ARG A 173 27.10 -3.38 0.63
C ARG A 173 27.21 -3.52 2.15
N ALA A 174 27.40 -2.42 2.90
CA ALA A 174 27.51 -2.46 4.35
C ALA A 174 26.14 -2.76 4.99
N LEU A 175 25.09 -2.10 4.54
CA LEU A 175 23.72 -2.35 4.96
C LEU A 175 23.23 -3.73 4.51
N ALA A 176 23.48 -4.12 3.26
CA ALA A 176 23.07 -5.42 2.72
C ALA A 176 23.65 -6.61 3.52
N ARG A 177 24.80 -6.44 4.17
CA ARG A 177 25.40 -7.46 5.05
C ARG A 177 24.75 -7.56 6.42
N ARG A 178 23.99 -6.56 6.85
CA ARG A 178 23.38 -6.48 8.18
C ARG A 178 21.90 -6.73 8.17
N PHE A 179 21.25 -6.39 7.07
CA PHE A 179 19.82 -6.58 6.89
C PHE A 179 19.50 -7.88 6.16
N GLN A 180 18.42 -8.52 6.59
CA GLN A 180 17.81 -9.64 5.89
C GLN A 180 16.46 -9.20 5.34
N LYS A 181 16.36 -9.17 4.02
CA LYS A 181 15.11 -8.90 3.32
C LYS A 181 14.06 -9.96 3.67
N ILE A 182 12.85 -9.50 3.97
CA ILE A 182 11.64 -10.29 4.14
C ILE A 182 10.58 -9.63 3.26
N ASP A 183 10.13 -10.34 2.24
CA ASP A 183 9.08 -9.85 1.36
C ASP A 183 7.74 -9.90 2.07
N VAL A 184 6.95 -8.82 1.94
CA VAL A 184 5.61 -8.68 2.48
C VAL A 184 4.67 -8.38 1.32
N PRO A 185 4.13 -9.42 0.67
CA PRO A 185 3.18 -9.23 -0.43
C PRO A 185 1.86 -8.65 0.06
N ALA A 186 1.09 -8.03 -0.84
CA ALA A 186 -0.28 -7.68 -0.53
C ALA A 186 -1.08 -8.97 -0.22
N PRO A 187 -1.96 -8.96 0.79
CA PRO A 187 -2.81 -10.10 1.07
C PRO A 187 -3.81 -10.32 -0.08
N THR A 188 -4.23 -11.56 -0.24
CA THR A 188 -5.33 -11.90 -1.15
C THR A 188 -6.66 -11.31 -0.65
N ALA A 189 -7.69 -11.32 -1.51
CA ALA A 189 -9.02 -10.88 -1.11
C ALA A 189 -9.55 -11.68 0.10
N ASP A 190 -9.41 -13.01 0.08
CA ASP A 190 -9.86 -13.87 1.16
C ASP A 190 -9.12 -13.60 2.47
N GLU A 191 -7.80 -13.42 2.42
CA GLU A 191 -7.00 -13.02 3.59
C GLU A 191 -7.43 -11.65 4.11
N SER A 192 -7.71 -10.70 3.23
CA SER A 192 -8.18 -9.36 3.58
C SER A 192 -9.54 -9.40 4.28
N VAL A 193 -10.47 -10.24 3.82
CA VAL A 193 -11.75 -10.49 4.51
C VAL A 193 -11.52 -10.99 5.94
N GLN A 194 -10.59 -11.94 6.13
CA GLN A 194 -10.26 -12.44 7.47
C GLN A 194 -9.63 -11.34 8.35
N ILE A 195 -8.74 -10.52 7.79
CA ILE A 195 -8.15 -9.38 8.50
C ILE A 195 -9.24 -8.42 8.96
N LEU A 196 -10.15 -8.03 8.07
CA LEU A 196 -11.24 -7.12 8.41
C LEU A 196 -12.22 -7.73 9.43
N LYS A 197 -12.55 -9.02 9.31
CA LYS A 197 -13.37 -9.73 10.31
C LYS A 197 -12.75 -9.70 11.70
N GLY A 198 -11.43 -9.79 11.79
CA GLY A 198 -10.73 -9.69 13.07
C GLY A 198 -10.61 -8.24 13.62
N LEU A 199 -10.58 -7.25 12.74
CA LEU A 199 -10.57 -5.83 13.15
C LEU A 199 -11.98 -5.30 13.46
N ARG A 200 -13.04 -5.98 12.98
CA ARG A 200 -14.43 -5.57 13.06
C ARG A 200 -14.84 -5.05 14.43
N ALA A 201 -14.55 -5.79 15.49
CA ALA A 201 -14.96 -5.44 16.86
C ALA A 201 -14.45 -4.06 17.29
N LYS A 202 -13.24 -3.67 16.88
CA LYS A 202 -12.67 -2.34 17.21
C LYS A 202 -13.36 -1.21 16.44
N PHE A 203 -13.67 -1.42 15.15
CA PHE A 203 -14.43 -0.45 14.37
C PHE A 203 -15.87 -0.32 14.88
N GLU A 204 -16.50 -1.44 15.26
CA GLU A 204 -17.82 -1.45 15.87
C GLU A 204 -17.86 -0.68 17.19
N GLU A 205 -16.87 -0.87 18.06
CA GLU A 205 -16.72 -0.13 19.31
C GLU A 205 -16.48 1.36 19.06
N HIS A 206 -15.58 1.68 18.09
CA HIS A 206 -15.24 3.05 17.78
C HIS A 206 -16.43 3.83 17.20
N HIS A 207 -17.18 3.25 16.26
CA HIS A 207 -18.29 3.91 15.59
C HIS A 207 -19.65 3.75 16.32
N GLY A 208 -19.75 2.78 17.24
CA GLY A 208 -20.99 2.49 17.97
C GLY A 208 -22.06 1.83 17.08
N LEU A 209 -21.65 1.01 16.10
CA LEU A 209 -22.53 0.33 15.15
C LEU A 209 -22.02 -1.09 14.85
N LYS A 210 -22.75 -1.85 14.05
CA LYS A 210 -22.39 -3.20 13.65
C LYS A 210 -22.13 -3.31 12.15
N TYR A 211 -21.18 -4.17 11.74
CA TYR A 211 -20.94 -4.51 10.34
C TYR A 211 -21.37 -5.94 10.07
N THR A 212 -22.14 -6.15 8.99
CA THR A 212 -22.48 -7.51 8.55
C THR A 212 -21.30 -8.17 7.85
N ASP A 213 -21.30 -9.50 7.75
CA ASP A 213 -20.26 -10.21 7.00
C ASP A 213 -20.28 -9.79 5.51
N LYS A 214 -21.46 -9.55 4.95
CA LYS A 214 -21.62 -9.05 3.59
C LYS A 214 -21.01 -7.68 3.39
N ALA A 215 -21.13 -6.77 4.36
CA ALA A 215 -20.48 -5.46 4.31
C ALA A 215 -18.96 -5.60 4.25
N ILE A 216 -18.38 -6.50 5.03
CA ILE A 216 -16.93 -6.75 5.03
C ILE A 216 -16.46 -7.33 3.69
N GLU A 217 -17.17 -8.33 3.17
CA GLU A 217 -16.87 -8.95 1.87
C GLU A 217 -17.02 -7.94 0.73
N ALA A 218 -18.08 -7.12 0.74
CA ALA A 218 -18.27 -6.04 -0.21
C ALA A 218 -17.15 -4.97 -0.13
N ALA A 219 -16.73 -4.58 1.08
CA ALA A 219 -15.65 -3.61 1.26
C ALA A 219 -14.34 -4.09 0.61
N VAL A 220 -14.00 -5.38 0.75
CA VAL A 220 -12.82 -5.95 0.11
C VAL A 220 -12.99 -6.03 -1.40
N THR A 221 -14.07 -6.68 -1.87
CA THR A 221 -14.27 -6.95 -3.29
C THR A 221 -14.41 -5.67 -4.11
N LEU A 222 -15.23 -4.73 -3.63
CA LEU A 222 -15.47 -3.48 -4.35
C LEU A 222 -14.26 -2.53 -4.28
N SER A 223 -13.55 -2.47 -3.14
CA SER A 223 -12.33 -1.67 -3.06
C SER A 223 -11.23 -2.23 -3.95
N GLU A 224 -11.07 -3.56 -4.03
CA GLU A 224 -10.12 -4.21 -4.92
C GLU A 224 -10.42 -3.84 -6.38
N ARG A 225 -11.69 -3.83 -6.74
CA ARG A 225 -12.15 -3.61 -8.11
C ARG A 225 -12.12 -2.14 -8.55
N TYR A 226 -12.46 -1.21 -7.67
CA TYR A 226 -12.70 0.20 -8.02
C TYR A 226 -11.71 1.19 -7.43
N MET A 227 -10.81 0.77 -6.53
CA MET A 227 -9.80 1.62 -5.91
C MET A 227 -8.40 1.10 -6.25
N SER A 228 -7.76 1.73 -7.24
CA SER A 228 -6.44 1.33 -7.75
C SER A 228 -5.25 2.00 -7.05
N ASP A 229 -5.49 3.09 -6.35
CA ASP A 229 -4.48 3.96 -5.74
C ASP A 229 -3.84 3.37 -4.48
N LYS A 230 -4.53 2.43 -3.82
CA LYS A 230 -4.08 1.77 -2.59
C LYS A 230 -4.11 0.24 -2.72
N ARG A 231 -3.43 -0.44 -1.82
CA ARG A 231 -3.39 -1.91 -1.74
C ARG A 231 -4.31 -2.45 -0.65
N LEU A 232 -4.72 -3.70 -0.80
CA LEU A 232 -5.32 -4.45 0.30
C LEU A 232 -4.27 -4.71 1.41
N PRO A 233 -4.66 -4.74 2.67
CA PRO A 233 -6.03 -4.53 3.20
C PRO A 233 -6.39 -3.06 3.42
N ASP A 234 -5.43 -2.12 3.29
CA ASP A 234 -5.55 -0.71 3.67
C ASP A 234 -6.78 -0.03 3.06
N LYS A 235 -6.97 -0.17 1.74
CA LYS A 235 -8.13 0.41 1.04
C LYS A 235 -9.48 -0.12 1.54
N ALA A 236 -9.56 -1.38 1.91
CA ALA A 236 -10.80 -1.96 2.43
C ALA A 236 -11.05 -1.53 3.89
N ILE A 237 -9.99 -1.33 4.68
CA ILE A 237 -10.05 -0.74 6.02
C ILE A 237 -10.57 0.68 5.93
N ASP A 238 -10.04 1.49 5.03
CA ASP A 238 -10.50 2.87 4.80
C ASP A 238 -12.00 2.91 4.46
N VAL A 239 -12.49 1.99 3.62
CA VAL A 239 -13.91 1.92 3.26
C VAL A 239 -14.80 1.64 4.47
N ILE A 240 -14.41 0.70 5.33
CA ILE A 240 -15.16 0.38 6.55
C ILE A 240 -15.17 1.56 7.52
N ASP A 241 -14.04 2.20 7.70
CA ASP A 241 -13.90 3.35 8.59
C ASP A 241 -14.72 4.54 8.08
N GLU A 242 -14.64 4.85 6.78
CA GLU A 242 -15.43 5.92 6.15
C GLU A 242 -16.94 5.64 6.21
N ALA A 243 -17.36 4.38 6.00
CA ALA A 243 -18.76 4.00 6.11
C ALA A 243 -19.28 4.21 7.54
N GLY A 244 -18.49 3.85 8.56
CA GLY A 244 -18.83 4.10 9.96
C GLY A 244 -18.88 5.58 10.31
N ALA A 245 -17.89 6.35 9.84
CA ALA A 245 -17.82 7.79 10.03
C ALA A 245 -19.01 8.52 9.38
N ALA A 246 -19.41 8.10 8.16
CA ALA A 246 -20.53 8.68 7.46
C ALA A 246 -21.85 8.59 8.25
N GLN A 247 -22.08 7.50 8.99
CA GLN A 247 -23.27 7.38 9.85
C GLN A 247 -23.27 8.38 11.01
N ARG A 248 -22.09 8.75 11.54
CA ARG A 248 -22.01 9.74 12.63
C ARG A 248 -22.39 11.15 12.18
N LEU A 249 -22.24 11.47 10.90
CA LEU A 249 -22.61 12.77 10.32
C LEU A 249 -24.12 12.93 10.12
N LEU A 250 -24.86 11.82 10.11
CA LEU A 250 -26.31 11.85 9.96
C LEU A 250 -27.00 12.29 11.26
N PRO A 251 -28.22 12.91 11.18
CA PRO A 251 -29.05 13.15 12.35
C PRO A 251 -29.33 11.84 13.08
N ALA A 252 -29.48 11.90 14.43
CA ALA A 252 -29.63 10.70 15.26
C ALA A 252 -30.80 9.79 14.82
N GLU A 253 -31.88 10.37 14.32
CA GLU A 253 -33.07 9.65 13.81
C GLU A 253 -32.80 8.88 12.52
N SER A 254 -31.80 9.29 11.72
CA SER A 254 -31.46 8.69 10.43
C SER A 254 -30.25 7.76 10.49
N ARG A 255 -29.62 7.61 11.65
CA ARG A 255 -28.45 6.75 11.84
C ARG A 255 -28.84 5.30 11.83
N LYS A 256 -28.16 4.52 11.01
CA LYS A 256 -28.28 3.06 11.03
C LYS A 256 -27.38 2.49 12.12
N SER A 257 -27.89 1.51 12.85
CA SER A 257 -27.10 0.76 13.84
C SER A 257 -26.32 -0.40 13.21
N VAL A 258 -26.64 -0.77 11.96
CA VAL A 258 -26.01 -1.86 11.22
C VAL A 258 -25.66 -1.35 9.83
N ILE A 259 -24.42 -1.58 9.42
CA ILE A 259 -23.94 -1.33 8.06
C ILE A 259 -23.96 -2.65 7.30
N ASP A 260 -24.60 -2.63 6.15
CA ASP A 260 -24.67 -3.77 5.23
C ASP A 260 -24.00 -3.41 3.89
N GLU A 261 -24.03 -4.29 2.93
CA GLU A 261 -23.47 -4.17 1.59
C GLU A 261 -23.83 -2.82 0.91
N ARG A 262 -25.08 -2.39 1.01
CA ARG A 262 -25.55 -1.15 0.41
C ARG A 262 -24.81 0.11 0.92
N GLU A 263 -24.57 0.21 2.21
CA GLU A 263 -23.86 1.35 2.79
C GLU A 263 -22.42 1.38 2.33
N ILE A 264 -21.81 0.21 2.11
CA ILE A 264 -20.45 0.07 1.55
C ILE A 264 -20.44 0.53 0.08
N GLU A 265 -21.43 0.11 -0.73
CA GLU A 265 -21.56 0.56 -2.11
C GLU A 265 -21.72 2.08 -2.19
N GLU A 266 -22.59 2.68 -1.37
CA GLU A 266 -22.78 4.12 -1.30
C GLU A 266 -21.49 4.86 -0.89
N THR A 267 -20.70 4.27 0.03
CA THR A 267 -19.42 4.84 0.47
C THR A 267 -18.39 4.80 -0.64
N ILE A 268 -18.21 3.65 -1.29
CA ILE A 268 -17.27 3.50 -2.41
C ILE A 268 -17.68 4.42 -3.58
N ALA A 269 -18.97 4.52 -3.88
CA ALA A 269 -19.48 5.43 -4.91
C ALA A 269 -19.04 6.88 -4.66
N LYS A 270 -19.12 7.33 -3.40
CA LYS A 270 -18.66 8.67 -3.01
C LYS A 270 -17.13 8.82 -3.12
N MET A 271 -16.38 7.83 -2.66
CA MET A 271 -14.91 7.85 -2.69
C MET A 271 -14.35 7.82 -4.11
N THR A 272 -14.94 6.99 -4.98
CA THR A 272 -14.46 6.78 -6.36
C THR A 272 -15.17 7.67 -7.39
N LYS A 273 -16.25 8.34 -7.00
CA LYS A 273 -17.17 9.10 -7.90
C LYS A 273 -17.84 8.24 -8.97
N ILE A 274 -17.97 6.93 -8.72
CA ILE A 274 -18.67 5.99 -9.60
C ILE A 274 -20.13 5.88 -9.11
N PRO A 275 -21.15 5.92 -9.99
CA PRO A 275 -22.54 5.77 -9.57
C PRO A 275 -22.82 4.44 -8.88
N VAL A 276 -23.64 4.43 -7.81
CA VAL A 276 -24.01 3.22 -7.05
C VAL A 276 -24.60 2.13 -7.96
N ALA A 277 -25.43 2.53 -8.92
CA ALA A 277 -26.02 1.59 -9.89
C ALA A 277 -24.96 0.81 -10.69
N THR A 278 -23.75 1.36 -10.82
CA THR A 278 -22.63 0.68 -11.48
C THR A 278 -21.95 -0.32 -10.56
N LEU A 279 -21.96 -0.11 -9.26
CA LEU A 279 -21.33 -0.97 -8.26
C LEU A 279 -22.19 -2.21 -7.95
N SER A 280 -23.52 -2.04 -7.88
CA SER A 280 -24.45 -3.09 -7.48
C SER A 280 -24.83 -4.07 -8.59
N GLN A 281 -24.61 -3.74 -9.87
CA GLN A 281 -24.87 -4.66 -10.98
C GLN A 281 -23.76 -5.70 -11.13
N GLY A 282 -24.12 -6.98 -11.19
CA GLY A 282 -23.19 -8.06 -11.51
C GLY A 282 -22.57 -7.89 -12.90
N ASP A 283 -21.32 -8.39 -13.07
CA ASP A 283 -20.61 -8.29 -14.36
C ASP A 283 -21.36 -8.95 -15.52
N GLU A 284 -22.05 -10.05 -15.24
CA GLU A 284 -22.80 -10.79 -16.25
C GLU A 284 -23.98 -9.95 -16.79
N GLU A 285 -24.69 -9.26 -15.92
CA GLU A 285 -25.83 -8.42 -16.29
C GLU A 285 -25.39 -7.18 -17.09
N LYS A 286 -24.28 -6.55 -16.67
CA LYS A 286 -23.65 -5.45 -17.42
C LYS A 286 -23.21 -5.89 -18.82
N LEU A 287 -22.55 -7.04 -18.91
CA LEU A 287 -22.09 -7.57 -20.20
C LEU A 287 -23.26 -7.98 -21.10
N TYR A 288 -24.38 -8.37 -20.53
CA TYR A 288 -25.60 -8.71 -21.29
C TYR A 288 -26.21 -7.48 -21.95
N HIS A 289 -26.31 -6.36 -21.24
CA HIS A 289 -26.91 -5.12 -21.75
C HIS A 289 -25.90 -4.19 -22.46
N LEU A 290 -24.60 -4.47 -22.38
CA LEU A 290 -23.53 -3.64 -22.94
C LEU A 290 -23.73 -3.27 -24.44
N PRO A 291 -24.13 -4.18 -25.35
CA PRO A 291 -24.33 -3.82 -26.75
C PRO A 291 -25.43 -2.79 -26.94
N GLU A 292 -26.56 -2.96 -26.23
CA GLU A 292 -27.70 -2.05 -26.32
C GLU A 292 -27.37 -0.67 -25.80
N ASP A 293 -26.65 -0.58 -24.71
CA ASP A 293 -26.25 0.68 -24.08
C ASP A 293 -25.23 1.44 -24.92
N LEU A 294 -24.28 0.73 -25.54
CA LEU A 294 -23.35 1.33 -26.49
C LEU A 294 -24.05 1.82 -27.76
N LYS A 295 -24.98 1.04 -28.33
CA LYS A 295 -25.75 1.43 -29.52
C LYS A 295 -26.67 2.62 -29.29
N LYS A 296 -27.15 2.85 -28.06
CA LYS A 296 -27.91 4.07 -27.69
C LYS A 296 -27.07 5.34 -27.74
N ARG A 297 -25.76 5.22 -27.55
CA ARG A 297 -24.83 6.36 -27.48
C ARG A 297 -24.00 6.54 -28.75
N ILE A 298 -23.78 5.46 -29.51
CA ILE A 298 -22.96 5.43 -30.72
C ILE A 298 -23.82 4.96 -31.89
N PHE A 299 -24.15 5.88 -32.77
CA PHE A 299 -25.04 5.63 -33.88
C PHE A 299 -24.28 5.19 -35.14
N GLY A 300 -24.80 4.20 -35.85
CA GLY A 300 -24.28 3.76 -37.15
C GLY A 300 -22.96 3.00 -37.10
N GLN A 301 -22.58 2.42 -35.95
CA GLN A 301 -21.38 1.61 -35.77
C GLN A 301 -21.69 0.25 -35.13
N ASP A 302 -22.85 -0.32 -35.46
CA ASP A 302 -23.36 -1.53 -34.82
C ASP A 302 -22.40 -2.72 -34.95
N GLU A 303 -21.81 -2.92 -36.17
CA GLU A 303 -20.83 -4.00 -36.42
C GLU A 303 -19.58 -3.87 -35.52
N ALA A 304 -19.05 -2.65 -35.35
CA ALA A 304 -17.89 -2.39 -34.51
C ALA A 304 -18.21 -2.63 -33.04
N VAL A 305 -19.38 -2.19 -32.57
CA VAL A 305 -19.88 -2.43 -31.21
C VAL A 305 -20.02 -3.93 -30.96
N ASP A 306 -20.69 -4.68 -31.86
CA ASP A 306 -20.91 -6.11 -31.69
C ASP A 306 -19.60 -6.91 -31.70
N ALA A 307 -18.64 -6.55 -32.55
CA ALA A 307 -17.33 -7.17 -32.59
C ALA A 307 -16.55 -7.01 -31.28
N VAL A 308 -16.52 -5.78 -30.75
CA VAL A 308 -15.83 -5.47 -29.46
C VAL A 308 -16.50 -6.19 -28.30
N VAL A 309 -17.82 -6.11 -28.20
CA VAL A 309 -18.56 -6.74 -27.10
C VAL A 309 -18.44 -8.27 -27.15
N SER A 310 -18.48 -8.87 -28.35
CA SER A 310 -18.27 -10.32 -28.49
C SER A 310 -16.91 -10.77 -28.01
N ALA A 311 -15.84 -10.03 -28.34
CA ALA A 311 -14.50 -10.34 -27.87
C ALA A 311 -14.38 -10.21 -26.34
N ILE A 312 -14.98 -9.19 -25.73
CA ILE A 312 -15.00 -9.01 -24.29
C ILE A 312 -15.77 -10.14 -23.60
N ARG A 313 -16.94 -10.51 -24.11
CA ARG A 313 -17.72 -11.64 -23.58
C ARG A 313 -16.96 -12.95 -23.63
N LEU A 314 -16.27 -13.24 -24.74
CA LEU A 314 -15.44 -14.44 -24.90
C LEU A 314 -14.29 -14.49 -23.89
N SER A 315 -13.60 -13.38 -23.70
CA SER A 315 -12.52 -13.28 -22.70
C SER A 315 -13.03 -13.47 -21.26
N ARG A 316 -14.16 -12.85 -20.92
CA ARG A 316 -14.77 -12.98 -19.59
C ARG A 316 -15.41 -14.35 -19.32
N ALA A 317 -15.78 -15.10 -20.35
CA ALA A 317 -16.30 -16.46 -20.23
C ALA A 317 -15.25 -17.50 -19.79
N GLY A 318 -14.00 -17.08 -19.57
CA GLY A 318 -12.96 -17.92 -18.98
C GLY A 318 -12.37 -18.98 -19.89
N PHE A 319 -12.60 -18.91 -21.21
CA PHE A 319 -12.03 -19.84 -22.17
C PHE A 319 -10.51 -19.65 -22.35
N ASP A 320 -9.99 -18.49 -21.98
CA ASP A 320 -8.55 -18.20 -22.00
C ASP A 320 -8.08 -17.77 -20.60
N LYS A 321 -7.39 -18.67 -19.88
CA LYS A 321 -6.79 -18.43 -18.55
C LYS A 321 -5.41 -17.77 -18.66
N SER A 322 -5.07 -17.15 -19.78
CA SER A 322 -3.76 -16.53 -19.97
C SER A 322 -3.74 -15.11 -19.41
N ASP A 323 -2.56 -14.66 -18.96
CA ASP A 323 -2.25 -13.26 -18.56
C ASP A 323 -2.28 -12.29 -19.78
N ARG A 324 -3.13 -12.58 -20.76
CA ARG A 324 -3.27 -11.80 -21.98
C ARG A 324 -4.33 -10.70 -21.82
N PRO A 325 -4.17 -9.58 -22.54
CA PRO A 325 -5.21 -8.56 -22.57
C PRO A 325 -6.53 -9.14 -23.10
N VAL A 326 -7.66 -8.62 -22.61
CA VAL A 326 -9.02 -9.00 -23.03
C VAL A 326 -9.19 -8.95 -24.54
N GLY A 327 -8.51 -8.01 -25.22
CA GLY A 327 -8.48 -7.87 -26.64
C GLY A 327 -7.60 -6.71 -27.10
N SER A 328 -7.13 -6.78 -28.34
CA SER A 328 -6.45 -5.69 -29.02
C SER A 328 -7.26 -5.32 -30.25
N PHE A 329 -7.75 -4.08 -30.32
CA PHE A 329 -8.65 -3.62 -31.38
C PHE A 329 -8.00 -2.51 -32.19
N LEU A 330 -8.07 -2.60 -33.50
CA LEU A 330 -7.65 -1.57 -34.43
C LEU A 330 -8.88 -0.97 -35.11
N PHE A 331 -9.23 0.26 -34.74
CA PHE A 331 -10.31 1.00 -35.40
C PHE A 331 -9.79 1.81 -36.57
N THR A 332 -10.18 1.46 -37.79
CA THR A 332 -9.83 2.17 -39.02
C THR A 332 -11.03 2.91 -39.57
N GLY A 333 -10.81 4.07 -40.18
CA GLY A 333 -11.87 4.85 -40.81
C GLY A 333 -11.57 6.35 -40.80
N PRO A 334 -12.38 7.16 -41.54
CA PRO A 334 -12.21 8.61 -41.60
C PRO A 334 -12.28 9.30 -40.26
N THR A 335 -11.83 10.56 -40.20
CA THR A 335 -11.97 11.37 -39.00
C THR A 335 -13.45 11.67 -38.72
N GLY A 336 -13.84 11.63 -37.42
CA GLY A 336 -15.21 11.98 -37.00
C GLY A 336 -16.23 10.83 -36.99
N VAL A 337 -15.86 9.60 -37.40
CA VAL A 337 -16.79 8.45 -37.41
C VAL A 337 -17.03 7.78 -36.05
N GLY A 338 -16.46 8.30 -34.98
CA GLY A 338 -16.74 7.79 -33.60
C GLY A 338 -15.70 6.81 -33.02
N LYS A 339 -14.53 6.60 -33.66
CA LYS A 339 -13.49 5.66 -33.18
C LYS A 339 -13.08 5.89 -31.72
N THR A 340 -12.77 7.13 -31.38
CA THR A 340 -12.37 7.50 -30.01
C THR A 340 -13.57 7.47 -29.05
N GLU A 341 -14.75 7.82 -29.53
CA GLU A 341 -15.96 7.83 -28.73
C GLU A 341 -16.38 6.40 -28.34
N LEU A 342 -16.21 5.42 -29.23
CA LEU A 342 -16.43 4.01 -28.92
C LEU A 342 -15.54 3.54 -27.74
N ALA A 343 -14.26 3.88 -27.76
CA ALA A 343 -13.33 3.53 -26.67
C ALA A 343 -13.74 4.19 -25.33
N LYS A 344 -14.15 5.47 -25.37
CA LYS A 344 -14.62 6.19 -24.18
C LYS A 344 -15.90 5.59 -23.60
N GLN A 345 -16.89 5.38 -24.43
CA GLN A 345 -18.19 4.84 -24.01
C GLN A 345 -18.05 3.39 -23.52
N LEU A 346 -17.14 2.61 -24.12
CA LEU A 346 -16.83 1.28 -23.66
C LEU A 346 -16.22 1.31 -22.24
N ALA A 347 -15.21 2.15 -22.02
CA ALA A 347 -14.56 2.29 -20.72
C ALA A 347 -15.56 2.76 -19.64
N GLU A 348 -16.40 3.74 -19.96
CA GLU A 348 -17.45 4.25 -19.08
C GLU A 348 -18.49 3.17 -18.74
N SER A 349 -18.95 2.40 -19.73
CA SER A 349 -19.93 1.33 -19.51
C SER A 349 -19.36 0.14 -18.73
N LEU A 350 -18.08 -0.16 -18.88
CA LEU A 350 -17.39 -1.20 -18.12
C LEU A 350 -16.91 -0.71 -16.73
N GLY A 351 -16.97 0.61 -16.46
CA GLY A 351 -16.47 1.19 -15.22
C GLY A 351 -14.96 1.11 -15.05
N VAL A 352 -14.20 1.11 -16.16
CA VAL A 352 -12.72 1.05 -16.16
C VAL A 352 -12.11 2.38 -16.57
N SER A 353 -10.92 2.69 -16.07
CA SER A 353 -10.19 3.90 -16.44
C SER A 353 -9.68 3.83 -17.87
N LEU A 354 -9.89 4.89 -18.66
CA LEU A 354 -9.35 5.02 -20.00
C LEU A 354 -8.05 5.82 -19.98
N ILE A 355 -6.94 5.16 -20.35
CA ILE A 355 -5.69 5.86 -20.64
C ILE A 355 -5.63 6.17 -22.13
N ARG A 356 -5.38 7.45 -22.45
CA ARG A 356 -5.24 7.90 -23.83
C ARG A 356 -3.85 8.47 -24.08
N PHE A 357 -3.19 7.96 -25.13
CA PHE A 357 -1.97 8.55 -25.67
C PHE A 357 -2.24 9.03 -27.08
N ASP A 358 -1.99 10.31 -27.32
CA ASP A 358 -2.07 10.89 -28.66
C ASP A 358 -0.69 10.82 -29.31
N MET A 359 -0.53 9.94 -30.31
CA MET A 359 0.77 9.71 -30.96
C MET A 359 1.29 10.92 -31.72
N SER A 360 0.45 11.92 -32.01
CA SER A 360 0.90 13.20 -32.58
C SER A 360 1.82 13.98 -31.65
N GLU A 361 1.67 13.80 -30.33
CA GLU A 361 2.54 14.41 -29.33
C GLU A 361 3.93 13.74 -29.23
N TYR A 362 4.06 12.55 -29.80
CA TYR A 362 5.29 11.72 -29.76
C TYR A 362 5.96 11.59 -31.13
N SER A 363 5.70 12.50 -32.06
CA SER A 363 6.26 12.47 -33.41
C SER A 363 7.76 12.75 -33.46
N GLU A 364 8.33 13.39 -32.45
CA GLU A 364 9.76 13.70 -32.39
C GLU A 364 10.56 12.63 -31.62
N PRO A 365 11.79 12.26 -32.07
CA PRO A 365 12.56 11.16 -31.47
C PRO A 365 12.82 11.32 -29.95
N HIS A 366 12.96 12.55 -29.46
CA HIS A 366 13.18 12.80 -28.04
C HIS A 366 11.91 12.69 -27.19
N THR A 367 10.73 12.80 -27.78
CA THR A 367 9.45 12.62 -27.06
C THR A 367 9.09 11.16 -26.87
N VAL A 368 9.58 10.27 -27.71
CA VAL A 368 9.40 8.82 -27.57
C VAL A 368 10.01 8.31 -26.26
N SER A 369 11.15 8.89 -25.84
CA SER A 369 11.78 8.56 -24.54
C SER A 369 10.89 8.89 -23.35
N ARG A 370 10.00 9.87 -23.46
CA ARG A 370 9.03 10.20 -22.40
C ARG A 370 7.92 9.16 -22.29
N LEU A 371 7.57 8.52 -23.40
CA LEU A 371 6.54 7.48 -23.46
C LEU A 371 7.07 6.15 -22.90
N ILE A 372 8.25 5.71 -23.34
CA ILE A 372 8.81 4.38 -23.06
C ILE A 372 9.76 4.39 -21.86
N GLY A 373 10.35 5.55 -21.54
CA GLY A 373 11.44 5.71 -20.58
C GLY A 373 12.79 5.93 -21.26
N ALA A 374 13.74 6.55 -20.55
CA ALA A 374 15.08 6.80 -21.06
C ALA A 374 15.92 5.51 -21.03
N PRO A 375 16.79 5.27 -22.06
CA PRO A 375 17.71 4.15 -22.03
C PRO A 375 18.72 4.23 -20.87
N PRO A 376 19.30 3.10 -20.45
CA PRO A 376 20.33 3.09 -19.42
C PRO A 376 21.48 4.04 -19.73
N GLY A 377 21.83 4.92 -18.77
CA GLY A 377 22.91 5.89 -18.90
C GLY A 377 22.49 7.31 -19.29
N TYR A 378 21.23 7.55 -19.57
CA TYR A 378 20.72 8.89 -19.85
C TYR A 378 20.04 9.52 -18.62
N VAL A 379 20.02 10.84 -18.57
CA VAL A 379 19.32 11.62 -17.51
C VAL A 379 17.83 11.27 -17.56
N GLY A 380 17.26 10.85 -16.43
CA GLY A 380 15.86 10.41 -16.36
C GLY A 380 15.64 8.89 -16.45
N PHE A 381 16.70 8.06 -16.53
CA PHE A 381 16.57 6.59 -16.56
C PHE A 381 15.83 6.01 -15.32
N SER A 382 15.92 6.68 -14.17
CA SER A 382 15.22 6.26 -12.94
C SER A 382 13.72 6.67 -12.91
N GLN A 383 13.29 7.47 -13.87
CA GLN A 383 11.87 7.80 -14.06
C GLN A 383 11.32 6.83 -15.10
N GLY A 384 10.33 6.03 -14.72
CA GLY A 384 9.62 5.15 -15.66
C GLY A 384 9.04 5.94 -16.83
N GLY A 385 8.81 5.29 -17.97
CA GLY A 385 8.09 5.93 -19.09
C GLY A 385 6.63 6.18 -18.71
N GLN A 386 6.03 7.24 -19.26
CA GLN A 386 4.62 7.58 -19.00
C GLN A 386 3.67 6.41 -19.30
N LEU A 387 3.95 5.62 -20.34
CA LEU A 387 3.19 4.42 -20.65
C LEU A 387 3.31 3.39 -19.51
N THR A 388 4.53 3.15 -19.06
CA THR A 388 4.80 2.17 -18.00
C THR A 388 4.19 2.61 -16.67
N GLU A 389 4.32 3.88 -16.29
CA GLU A 389 3.75 4.42 -15.04
C GLU A 389 2.23 4.37 -15.06
N GLN A 390 1.59 4.82 -16.14
CA GLN A 390 0.14 4.84 -16.22
C GLN A 390 -0.45 3.45 -16.36
N VAL A 391 0.18 2.54 -17.10
CA VAL A 391 -0.28 1.15 -17.24
C VAL A 391 -0.01 0.36 -15.96
N LEU A 392 1.17 0.49 -15.34
CA LEU A 392 1.46 -0.17 -14.07
C LEU A 392 0.59 0.33 -12.92
N SER A 393 0.19 1.58 -12.93
CA SER A 393 -0.80 2.08 -11.95
C SER A 393 -2.17 1.42 -12.12
N LEU A 394 -2.47 0.86 -13.28
CA LEU A 394 -3.73 0.14 -13.60
C LEU A 394 -3.59 -1.40 -13.60
N ILE A 395 -2.38 -1.95 -13.78
CA ILE A 395 -2.14 -3.43 -13.78
C ILE A 395 -2.43 -4.08 -12.42
N HIS A 396 -2.76 -3.27 -11.45
CA HIS A 396 -3.17 -3.74 -10.14
C HIS A 396 -4.70 -3.66 -9.94
N ILE A 397 -5.44 -3.74 -11.04
CA ILE A 397 -6.90 -3.95 -11.05
C ILE A 397 -7.19 -5.44 -11.25
#